data_2888ee542b163301bf5c86dedec8df8c
#
_entry.id   2888ee542b163301bf5c86dedec8df8c
#
_cell.length_a   1.000
_cell.length_b   1.000
_cell.length_c   1.000
_cell.angle_alpha   90.00
_cell.angle_beta   90.00
_cell.angle_gamma   90.00
#
_symmetry.space_group_name_H-M   'P 1'
#
loop_
_entity.id
_entity.type
_entity.pdbx_description
1 polymer ?
#
loop_
_entity_poly.entity_id
_entity_poly.type
_entity_poly.pdbx_seq_one_letter_code
_entity_poly.pdbx_strand_id
1 'polypeptide(L)'
;MKDKAQNIGLRMVQEFASTEALSDKFLIFDNYTSPMEHLGTFAITGHPVKLDSLLIVICSEGYARLIVGFEEITVLENHFLIVMEGKPFEVLELSKNFKAELMCLKESLFELQGSHILRFLHLIRENPCQPVLGSKKQEFEVLLKCLKQTMTDTGNIFRQQIIQYYLYILACNIFNLLLTNYAPAVLSRSESIFQEFIKNVEKYFRKERSVGFYADKLNLTPKYLSTVIQQQTGKHATDWIDKYTILEAKTLLKSSTLSIQQIAYDLNFSTQSHFGRYFRNHTGMSPKLYRNS
;
A
#
# COMPACT_ATOMS: atom_id res chain seq x y z
N MET A 1 -18.00 17.37 -11.90
CA MET A 1 -16.90 17.20 -10.94
C MET A 1 -16.79 15.71 -10.65
N LYS A 2 -15.66 15.09 -10.94
CA LYS A 2 -15.44 13.64 -10.73
C LYS A 2 -15.09 13.46 -9.25
N ASP A 3 -16.05 13.05 -8.42
CA ASP A 3 -15.74 12.54 -7.08
C ASP A 3 -14.99 11.21 -7.25
N LYS A 4 -13.66 11.33 -7.20
CA LYS A 4 -12.80 10.16 -7.05
C LYS A 4 -13.12 9.51 -5.71
N ALA A 5 -13.12 8.17 -5.66
CA ALA A 5 -13.02 7.43 -4.40
C ALA A 5 -12.05 8.17 -3.49
N GLN A 6 -12.47 8.52 -2.29
CA GLN A 6 -11.60 9.20 -1.35
C GLN A 6 -10.46 8.25 -1.00
N ASN A 7 -9.37 8.32 -1.78
CA ASN A 7 -8.09 7.97 -1.23
C ASN A 7 -7.89 8.91 -0.04
N ILE A 8 -7.57 8.37 1.11
CA ILE A 8 -7.27 9.18 2.28
C ILE A 8 -6.03 9.99 1.92
N GLY A 9 -6.26 11.29 1.67
CA GLY A 9 -5.19 12.20 1.28
C GLY A 9 -4.33 12.59 2.48
N LEU A 10 -3.09 12.99 2.23
CA LEU A 10 -2.16 13.49 3.27
C LEU A 10 -2.79 14.54 4.17
N ARG A 11 -3.65 15.42 3.64
CA ARG A 11 -4.37 16.43 4.46
C ARG A 11 -5.29 15.79 5.48
N MET A 12 -6.00 14.75 5.11
CA MET A 12 -6.89 14.03 6.02
C MET A 12 -6.09 13.29 7.09
N VAL A 13 -4.96 12.65 6.72
CA VAL A 13 -4.04 12.04 7.70
C VAL A 13 -3.50 13.10 8.67
N GLN A 14 -3.18 14.28 8.16
CA GLN A 14 -2.70 15.42 8.96
C GLN A 14 -3.72 15.90 10.00
N GLU A 15 -4.98 16.00 9.61
CA GLU A 15 -6.08 16.36 10.51
C GLU A 15 -6.22 15.34 11.64
N PHE A 16 -6.12 14.03 11.34
CA PHE A 16 -6.16 12.96 12.33
C PHE A 16 -4.92 12.90 13.24
N ALA A 17 -3.74 13.15 12.68
CA ALA A 17 -2.49 13.05 13.43
C ALA A 17 -2.20 14.28 14.30
N SER A 18 -3.01 15.35 14.20
CA SER A 18 -2.80 16.63 14.90
C SER A 18 -1.38 17.20 14.73
N THR A 19 -0.77 16.93 13.57
CA THR A 19 0.64 17.24 13.28
C THR A 19 0.75 18.38 12.27
N GLU A 20 1.75 19.24 12.42
CA GLU A 20 2.08 20.23 11.40
C GLU A 20 2.68 19.54 10.18
N ALA A 21 1.98 19.55 9.05
CA ALA A 21 2.57 19.13 7.79
C ALA A 21 3.56 20.15 7.30
N LEU A 22 4.72 19.68 6.88
CA LEU A 22 5.73 20.53 6.26
C LEU A 22 5.38 20.93 4.84
N SER A 23 4.59 20.11 4.17
CA SER A 23 4.09 20.33 2.82
C SER A 23 2.96 19.35 2.52
N ASP A 24 2.26 19.57 1.40
CA ASP A 24 1.28 18.66 0.83
C ASP A 24 1.88 17.34 0.32
N LYS A 25 3.18 17.10 0.52
CA LYS A 25 3.93 15.95 0.00
C LYS A 25 4.49 15.00 1.05
N PHE A 26 4.60 15.46 2.29
CA PHE A 26 5.27 14.71 3.35
C PHE A 26 4.65 14.96 4.72
N LEU A 27 4.46 13.88 5.48
CA LEU A 27 4.00 13.90 6.86
C LEU A 27 4.75 12.84 7.66
N ILE A 28 5.21 13.19 8.86
CA ILE A 28 5.73 12.24 9.87
C ILE A 28 5.03 12.48 11.20
N PHE A 29 4.65 11.41 11.85
CA PHE A 29 4.01 11.41 13.17
C PHE A 29 4.29 10.09 13.88
N ASP A 30 4.00 10.04 15.16
CA ASP A 30 4.05 8.81 15.93
C ASP A 30 2.74 8.60 16.67
N ASN A 31 2.53 7.37 17.17
CA ASN A 31 1.30 7.02 17.87
C ASN A 31 1.41 7.09 19.39
N TYR A 32 2.51 7.65 19.93
CA TYR A 32 2.76 7.71 21.37
C TYR A 32 2.88 9.14 21.93
N THR A 33 3.16 10.14 21.08
CA THR A 33 3.11 11.57 21.44
C THR A 33 1.77 12.21 21.08
N SER A 34 1.06 11.65 20.09
CA SER A 34 -0.30 12.08 19.72
C SER A 34 -1.35 11.21 20.41
N PRO A 35 -2.50 11.77 20.84
CA PRO A 35 -3.55 10.98 21.48
C PRO A 35 -4.00 9.81 20.60
N MET A 36 -3.84 8.58 21.10
CA MET A 36 -4.18 7.32 20.41
C MET A 36 -5.64 7.24 19.95
N GLU A 37 -6.55 8.02 20.56
CA GLU A 37 -7.98 8.02 20.23
C GLU A 37 -8.26 8.34 18.76
N HIS A 38 -7.44 9.18 18.13
CA HIS A 38 -7.60 9.54 16.71
C HIS A 38 -6.95 8.53 15.77
N LEU A 39 -5.81 7.96 16.14
CA LEU A 39 -5.12 6.93 15.33
C LEU A 39 -5.87 5.59 15.35
N GLY A 40 -6.48 5.23 16.48
CA GLY A 40 -7.33 4.04 16.57
C GLY A 40 -8.51 4.12 15.59
N THR A 41 -9.14 5.27 15.46
CA THR A 41 -10.26 5.49 14.54
C THR A 41 -9.79 5.46 13.06
N PHE A 42 -8.57 5.91 12.79
CA PHE A 42 -7.99 5.92 11.45
C PHE A 42 -7.38 4.56 11.05
N ALA A 43 -6.74 3.87 12.01
CA ALA A 43 -6.01 2.65 11.76
C ALA A 43 -6.90 1.39 11.80
N ILE A 44 -7.80 1.28 12.78
CA ILE A 44 -8.68 0.11 12.94
C ILE A 44 -10.06 0.44 12.37
N THR A 45 -10.13 0.46 11.05
CA THR A 45 -11.38 0.79 10.35
C THR A 45 -12.32 -0.40 10.22
N GLY A 46 -11.83 -1.64 10.38
CA GLY A 46 -12.57 -2.87 10.09
C GLY A 46 -12.90 -3.05 8.61
N HIS A 47 -12.23 -2.28 7.74
CA HIS A 47 -12.36 -2.37 6.27
C HIS A 47 -11.10 -1.84 5.59
N PRO A 48 -10.81 -2.30 4.36
CA PRO A 48 -9.65 -1.83 3.59
C PRO A 48 -9.72 -0.33 3.28
N VAL A 49 -8.61 0.37 3.51
CA VAL A 49 -8.40 1.78 3.15
C VAL A 49 -7.25 1.90 2.17
N LYS A 50 -7.18 3.02 1.44
CA LYS A 50 -6.06 3.38 0.57
C LYS A 50 -5.55 4.76 0.93
N LEU A 51 -4.24 4.94 0.87
CA LEU A 51 -3.63 6.26 0.93
C LEU A 51 -3.22 6.74 -0.47
N ASP A 52 -3.28 8.03 -0.69
CA ASP A 52 -2.75 8.69 -1.88
C ASP A 52 -1.25 8.99 -1.75
N SER A 53 -0.56 8.22 -0.93
CA SER A 53 0.84 8.35 -0.56
C SER A 53 1.41 6.98 -0.17
N LEU A 54 2.71 6.85 -0.25
CA LEU A 54 3.44 5.73 0.34
C LEU A 54 3.40 5.88 1.86
N LEU A 55 3.08 4.80 2.58
CA LEU A 55 3.14 4.75 4.03
C LEU A 55 4.34 3.91 4.47
N ILE A 56 5.18 4.48 5.32
CA ILE A 56 6.25 3.75 6.01
C ILE A 56 5.88 3.71 7.49
N VAL A 57 5.90 2.53 8.08
CA VAL A 57 5.70 2.28 9.52
C VAL A 57 6.98 1.69 10.07
N ILE A 58 7.55 2.28 11.11
CA ILE A 58 8.73 1.75 11.83
C ILE A 58 8.29 1.44 13.25
N CYS A 59 8.15 0.15 13.56
CA CYS A 59 7.69 -0.31 14.87
C CYS A 59 8.85 -0.30 15.87
N SER A 60 8.71 0.44 16.95
CA SER A 60 9.69 0.53 18.05
C SER A 60 9.35 -0.36 19.26
N GLU A 61 8.05 -0.64 19.50
CA GLU A 61 7.58 -1.52 20.57
C GLU A 61 6.30 -2.26 20.13
N GLY A 62 6.10 -3.46 20.62
CA GLY A 62 4.90 -4.25 20.40
C GLY A 62 4.79 -4.82 18.99
N TYR A 63 3.55 -4.94 18.50
CA TYR A 63 3.29 -5.45 17.15
C TYR A 63 2.00 -4.88 16.56
N ALA A 64 1.91 -4.93 15.24
CA ALA A 64 0.69 -4.69 14.47
C ALA A 64 0.43 -5.84 13.51
N ARG A 65 -0.83 -6.33 13.44
CA ARG A 65 -1.29 -7.25 12.39
C ARG A 65 -2.18 -6.50 11.41
N LEU A 66 -1.90 -6.68 10.14
CA LEU A 66 -2.63 -5.99 9.07
C LEU A 66 -2.68 -6.85 7.80
N ILE A 67 -3.65 -6.56 6.96
CA ILE A 67 -3.69 -7.08 5.59
C ILE A 67 -3.19 -5.97 4.66
N VAL A 68 -2.22 -6.27 3.81
CA VAL A 68 -1.76 -5.38 2.74
C VAL A 68 -2.03 -6.06 1.40
N GLY A 69 -2.97 -5.51 0.64
CA GLY A 69 -3.47 -6.18 -0.56
C GLY A 69 -4.22 -7.46 -0.18
N PHE A 70 -3.56 -8.61 -0.33
CA PHE A 70 -4.15 -9.93 -0.01
C PHE A 70 -3.34 -10.73 1.01
N GLU A 71 -2.29 -10.14 1.55
CA GLU A 71 -1.36 -10.79 2.45
C GLU A 71 -1.55 -10.29 3.86
N GLU A 72 -1.67 -11.20 4.82
CA GLU A 72 -1.61 -10.87 6.23
C GLU A 72 -0.15 -10.71 6.64
N ILE A 73 0.16 -9.55 7.23
CA ILE A 73 1.51 -9.17 7.64
C ILE A 73 1.48 -8.85 9.13
N THR A 74 2.47 -9.37 9.85
CA THR A 74 2.74 -8.97 11.23
C THR A 74 4.00 -8.12 11.27
N VAL A 75 3.85 -6.87 11.67
CA VAL A 75 4.95 -5.94 11.91
C VAL A 75 5.35 -6.07 13.38
N LEU A 76 6.52 -6.62 13.63
CA LEU A 76 7.06 -6.81 14.98
C LEU A 76 7.92 -5.62 15.39
N GLU A 77 8.32 -5.60 16.66
CA GLU A 77 9.31 -4.66 17.15
C GLU A 77 10.58 -4.69 16.30
N ASN A 78 11.14 -3.51 16.02
CA ASN A 78 12.30 -3.32 15.13
C ASN A 78 12.07 -3.77 13.66
N HIS A 79 10.82 -3.80 13.20
CA HIS A 79 10.50 -4.00 11.80
C HIS A 79 10.02 -2.69 11.18
N PHE A 80 10.27 -2.52 9.89
CA PHE A 80 9.57 -1.52 9.09
C PHE A 80 8.58 -2.21 8.13
N LEU A 81 7.51 -1.52 7.84
CA LEU A 81 6.53 -1.87 6.81
C LEU A 81 6.42 -0.74 5.81
N ILE A 82 6.36 -1.06 4.53
CA ILE A 82 6.10 -0.09 3.46
C ILE A 82 4.84 -0.50 2.71
N VAL A 83 3.83 0.38 2.72
CA VAL A 83 2.62 0.23 1.92
C VAL A 83 2.69 1.23 0.77
N MET A 84 2.65 0.70 -0.47
CA MET A 84 2.72 1.52 -1.68
C MET A 84 1.47 2.39 -1.86
N GLU A 85 1.63 3.55 -2.51
CA GLU A 85 0.53 4.43 -2.86
C GLU A 85 -0.60 3.67 -3.57
N GLY A 86 -1.84 3.88 -3.12
CA GLY A 86 -3.04 3.25 -3.67
C GLY A 86 -3.20 1.76 -3.36
N LYS A 87 -2.24 1.12 -2.68
CA LYS A 87 -2.39 -0.28 -2.26
C LYS A 87 -3.35 -0.34 -1.06
N PRO A 88 -4.42 -1.15 -1.11
CA PRO A 88 -5.34 -1.27 0.02
C PRO A 88 -4.65 -1.94 1.20
N PHE A 89 -4.91 -1.46 2.40
CA PHE A 89 -4.51 -2.12 3.64
C PHE A 89 -5.62 -2.02 4.69
N GLU A 90 -5.61 -2.93 5.64
CA GLU A 90 -6.56 -3.00 6.75
C GLU A 90 -5.81 -3.41 8.01
N VAL A 91 -5.93 -2.63 9.08
CA VAL A 91 -5.34 -2.98 10.37
C VAL A 91 -6.31 -3.88 11.12
N LEU A 92 -5.85 -5.09 11.44
CA LEU A 92 -6.62 -6.11 12.15
C LEU A 92 -6.45 -5.99 13.66
N GLU A 93 -5.22 -5.73 14.12
CA GLU A 93 -4.88 -5.73 15.53
C GLU A 93 -3.64 -4.90 15.82
N LEU A 94 -3.65 -4.20 16.96
CA LEU A 94 -2.48 -3.54 17.53
C LEU A 94 -2.28 -4.07 18.97
N SER A 95 -1.05 -4.40 19.34
CA SER A 95 -0.75 -4.74 20.73
C SER A 95 -0.92 -3.51 21.63
N LYS A 96 -1.21 -3.73 22.93
CA LYS A 96 -1.45 -2.64 23.89
C LYS A 96 -0.27 -1.68 24.05
N ASN A 97 0.94 -2.19 23.83
CA ASN A 97 2.18 -1.43 23.90
C ASN A 97 2.71 -1.04 22.51
N PHE A 98 1.90 -1.10 21.46
CA PHE A 98 2.34 -0.76 20.12
C PHE A 98 2.79 0.69 20.04
N LYS A 99 4.06 0.90 19.62
CA LYS A 99 4.64 2.19 19.32
C LYS A 99 5.31 2.16 17.95
N ALA A 100 5.02 3.13 17.15
CA ALA A 100 5.59 3.25 15.80
C ALA A 100 5.75 4.70 15.37
N GLU A 101 6.76 4.92 14.53
CA GLU A 101 6.89 6.11 13.68
C GLU A 101 6.19 5.84 12.36
N LEU A 102 5.35 6.78 11.92
CA LEU A 102 4.60 6.69 10.68
C LEU A 102 5.02 7.86 9.77
N MET A 103 5.30 7.53 8.52
CA MET A 103 5.65 8.52 7.49
C MET A 103 4.76 8.31 6.26
N CYS A 104 4.09 9.36 5.84
CA CYS A 104 3.34 9.39 4.59
C CYS A 104 4.08 10.27 3.59
N LEU A 105 4.40 9.72 2.41
CA LEU A 105 5.28 10.33 1.42
C LEU A 105 4.63 10.25 0.04
N LYS A 106 4.59 11.37 -0.70
CA LYS A 106 4.26 11.31 -2.13
C LYS A 106 5.44 10.74 -2.92
N GLU A 107 5.16 9.83 -3.86
CA GLU A 107 6.20 9.28 -4.75
C GLU A 107 7.01 10.36 -5.46
N SER A 108 6.40 11.52 -5.73
CA SER A 108 7.08 12.67 -6.34
C SER A 108 8.20 13.29 -5.50
N LEU A 109 8.34 12.91 -4.21
CA LEU A 109 9.47 13.30 -3.36
C LEU A 109 10.74 12.51 -3.69
N PHE A 110 10.59 11.32 -4.25
CA PHE A 110 11.72 10.48 -4.61
C PHE A 110 12.03 10.68 -6.10
N GLU A 111 12.76 11.73 -6.44
CA GLU A 111 13.43 11.84 -7.74
C GLU A 111 14.61 10.85 -7.81
N LEU A 112 14.36 9.58 -7.49
CA LEU A 112 15.33 8.52 -7.68
C LEU A 112 15.49 8.29 -9.18
N GLN A 113 16.51 8.89 -9.77
CA GLN A 113 16.83 8.70 -11.18
C GLN A 113 17.53 7.36 -11.41
N GLY A 114 17.12 6.64 -12.45
CA GLY A 114 17.82 5.47 -12.95
C GLY A 114 17.13 4.11 -12.71
N SER A 115 17.79 3.06 -13.22
CA SER A 115 17.31 1.67 -13.18
C SER A 115 17.11 1.11 -11.77
N HIS A 116 17.73 1.72 -10.78
CA HIS A 116 17.65 1.29 -9.36
C HIS A 116 16.28 1.51 -8.76
N ILE A 117 15.50 2.54 -9.20
CA ILE A 117 14.17 2.81 -8.66
C ILE A 117 13.19 1.67 -8.96
N LEU A 118 13.19 1.14 -10.18
CA LEU A 118 12.30 0.04 -10.55
C LEU A 118 12.58 -1.21 -9.73
N ARG A 119 13.87 -1.48 -9.47
CA ARG A 119 14.30 -2.60 -8.63
C ARG A 119 13.89 -2.38 -7.16
N PHE A 120 14.04 -1.18 -6.64
CA PHE A 120 13.63 -0.80 -5.30
C PHE A 120 12.11 -0.99 -5.10
N LEU A 121 11.29 -0.44 -6.02
CA LEU A 121 9.84 -0.58 -5.98
C LEU A 121 9.41 -2.06 -6.09
N HIS A 122 10.13 -2.85 -6.88
CA HIS A 122 9.89 -4.29 -6.98
C HIS A 122 10.20 -5.01 -5.66
N LEU A 123 11.35 -4.75 -5.06
CA LEU A 123 11.75 -5.37 -3.78
C LEU A 123 10.79 -5.04 -2.64
N ILE A 124 10.32 -3.78 -2.56
CA ILE A 124 9.31 -3.37 -1.56
C ILE A 124 7.99 -4.11 -1.80
N ARG A 125 7.58 -4.27 -3.07
CA ARG A 125 6.32 -4.92 -3.40
C ARG A 125 6.30 -6.38 -2.98
N GLU A 126 7.41 -7.09 -3.17
CA GLU A 126 7.57 -8.49 -2.78
C GLU A 126 7.82 -8.66 -1.27
N ASN A 127 8.43 -7.67 -0.64
CA ASN A 127 8.88 -7.75 0.75
C ASN A 127 8.52 -6.47 1.51
N PRO A 128 7.23 -6.20 1.74
CA PRO A 128 6.79 -4.93 2.32
C PRO A 128 7.19 -4.76 3.78
N CYS A 129 7.44 -5.83 4.51
CA CYS A 129 7.81 -5.81 5.94
C CYS A 129 9.14 -6.51 6.17
N GLN A 130 10.07 -5.81 6.83
CA GLN A 130 11.43 -6.29 7.07
C GLN A 130 11.97 -5.89 8.43
N PRO A 131 12.83 -6.73 9.05
CA PRO A 131 13.54 -6.34 10.26
C PRO A 131 14.61 -5.27 9.98
N VAL A 132 14.71 -4.31 10.88
CA VAL A 132 15.85 -3.38 10.96
C VAL A 132 16.90 -4.00 11.86
N LEU A 133 17.92 -4.61 11.26
CA LEU A 133 18.89 -5.42 12.00
C LEU A 133 20.05 -4.59 12.62
N GLY A 134 20.40 -4.92 13.88
CA GLY A 134 21.66 -4.62 14.53
C GLY A 134 22.10 -3.15 14.48
N SER A 135 23.30 -2.88 13.94
CA SER A 135 23.88 -1.54 13.82
C SER A 135 23.02 -0.56 13.01
N LYS A 136 22.19 -1.06 12.10
CA LYS A 136 21.29 -0.23 11.29
C LYS A 136 20.17 0.40 12.12
N LYS A 137 19.74 -0.21 13.23
CA LYS A 137 18.73 0.38 14.12
C LYS A 137 19.17 1.75 14.61
N GLN A 138 20.40 1.89 15.09
CA GLN A 138 20.93 3.18 15.57
C GLN A 138 21.01 4.22 14.45
N GLU A 139 21.43 3.82 13.25
CA GLU A 139 21.44 4.72 12.08
C GLU A 139 20.03 5.26 11.77
N PHE A 140 19.02 4.40 11.77
CA PHE A 140 17.62 4.81 11.54
C PHE A 140 17.11 5.75 12.63
N GLU A 141 17.36 5.44 13.92
CA GLU A 141 16.97 6.28 15.04
C GLU A 141 17.60 7.69 14.95
N VAL A 142 18.89 7.77 14.62
CA VAL A 142 19.60 9.05 14.44
C VAL A 142 19.00 9.83 13.25
N LEU A 143 18.77 9.16 12.12
CA LEU A 143 18.17 9.79 10.93
C LEU A 143 16.78 10.36 11.23
N LEU A 144 15.91 9.57 11.90
CA LEU A 144 14.57 9.99 12.29
C LEU A 144 14.62 11.17 13.27
N LYS A 145 15.53 11.14 14.24
CA LYS A 145 15.73 12.26 15.18
C LYS A 145 16.14 13.53 14.45
N CYS A 146 17.14 13.45 13.58
CA CYS A 146 17.60 14.60 12.78
C CYS A 146 16.47 15.13 11.88
N LEU A 147 15.71 14.25 11.24
CA LEU A 147 14.57 14.60 10.41
C LEU A 147 13.51 15.38 11.23
N LYS A 148 13.10 14.86 12.40
CA LYS A 148 12.15 15.53 13.30
C LYS A 148 12.67 16.88 13.79
N GLN A 149 13.93 16.98 14.18
CA GLN A 149 14.54 18.25 14.58
C GLN A 149 14.54 19.28 13.46
N THR A 150 14.87 18.86 12.22
CA THR A 150 14.82 19.75 11.07
C THR A 150 13.39 20.21 10.77
N MET A 151 12.40 19.37 11.04
CA MET A 151 10.98 19.72 10.84
C MET A 151 10.53 20.86 11.76
N THR A 152 11.04 20.96 12.95
CA THR A 152 10.70 22.03 13.90
C THR A 152 11.54 23.31 13.73
N ASP A 153 12.62 23.25 12.96
CA ASP A 153 13.49 24.41 12.69
C ASP A 153 12.90 25.30 11.58
N THR A 154 11.93 26.12 11.95
CA THR A 154 11.24 27.03 11.03
C THR A 154 12.11 28.17 10.52
N GLY A 155 13.22 28.49 11.19
CA GLY A 155 14.16 29.56 10.80
C GLY A 155 15.15 29.15 9.72
N ASN A 156 15.26 27.88 9.40
CA ASN A 156 16.23 27.37 8.43
C ASN A 156 15.71 27.50 6.99
N ILE A 157 16.35 28.35 6.21
CA ILE A 157 15.96 28.60 4.80
C ILE A 157 16.14 27.37 3.90
N PHE A 158 17.01 26.41 4.29
CA PHE A 158 17.24 25.14 3.58
C PHE A 158 16.44 23.98 4.15
N ARG A 159 15.50 24.22 5.07
CA ARG A 159 14.74 23.19 5.77
C ARG A 159 14.13 22.15 4.84
N GLN A 160 13.50 22.55 3.75
CA GLN A 160 12.87 21.63 2.79
C GLN A 160 13.90 20.74 2.08
N GLN A 161 15.01 21.33 1.65
CA GLN A 161 16.09 20.59 0.99
C GLN A 161 16.73 19.58 1.94
N ILE A 162 17.00 19.96 3.19
CA ILE A 162 17.60 19.08 4.19
C ILE A 162 16.66 17.89 4.45
N ILE A 163 15.35 18.13 4.58
CA ILE A 163 14.36 17.06 4.74
C ILE A 163 14.37 16.11 3.54
N GLN A 164 14.39 16.62 2.31
CA GLN A 164 14.49 15.78 1.11
C GLN A 164 15.74 14.90 1.12
N TYR A 165 16.88 15.42 1.56
CA TYR A 165 18.11 14.62 1.68
C TYR A 165 18.02 13.56 2.76
N TYR A 166 17.41 13.84 3.93
CA TYR A 166 17.19 12.81 4.95
C TYR A 166 16.29 11.70 4.44
N LEU A 167 15.20 12.04 3.73
CA LEU A 167 14.31 11.06 3.13
C LEU A 167 15.01 10.22 2.05
N TYR A 168 15.88 10.85 1.26
CA TYR A 168 16.70 10.15 0.28
C TYR A 168 17.68 9.17 0.93
N ILE A 169 18.38 9.60 2.00
CA ILE A 169 19.28 8.74 2.77
C ILE A 169 18.51 7.57 3.38
N LEU A 170 17.32 7.81 3.94
CA LEU A 170 16.44 6.77 4.49
C LEU A 170 16.06 5.75 3.41
N ALA A 171 15.63 6.22 2.24
CA ALA A 171 15.30 5.36 1.11
C ALA A 171 16.50 4.50 0.65
N CYS A 172 17.71 5.08 0.56
CA CYS A 172 18.92 4.35 0.23
C CYS A 172 19.27 3.27 1.27
N ASN A 173 19.09 3.56 2.56
CA ASN A 173 19.33 2.58 3.63
C ASN A 173 18.30 1.43 3.57
N ILE A 174 17.02 1.73 3.38
CA ILE A 174 15.97 0.72 3.19
C ILE A 174 16.28 -0.15 1.96
N PHE A 175 16.66 0.48 0.84
CA PHE A 175 17.02 -0.24 -0.37
C PHE A 175 18.21 -1.17 -0.16
N ASN A 176 19.26 -0.70 0.54
CA ASN A 176 20.41 -1.52 0.87
C ASN A 176 20.04 -2.71 1.77
N LEU A 177 19.15 -2.53 2.76
CA LEU A 177 18.64 -3.62 3.60
C LEU A 177 17.90 -4.66 2.75
N LEU A 178 17.03 -4.21 1.84
CA LEU A 178 16.31 -5.12 0.94
C LEU A 178 17.27 -5.88 0.01
N LEU A 179 18.28 -5.22 -0.54
CA LEU A 179 19.29 -5.87 -1.39
C LEU A 179 20.13 -6.90 -0.64
N THR A 180 20.45 -6.62 0.63
CA THR A 180 21.30 -7.50 1.45
C THR A 180 20.53 -8.75 1.88
N ASN A 181 19.25 -8.58 2.22
CA ASN A 181 18.40 -9.68 2.68
C ASN A 181 17.85 -10.54 1.53
N TYR A 182 17.70 -9.93 0.35
CA TYR A 182 17.15 -10.58 -0.84
C TYR A 182 18.17 -10.52 -1.97
N ALA A 183 19.13 -11.46 -1.96
CA ALA A 183 19.94 -11.72 -3.14
C ALA A 183 18.98 -11.94 -4.34
N PRO A 184 19.28 -11.43 -5.53
CA PRO A 184 18.44 -11.62 -6.69
C PRO A 184 18.32 -13.12 -6.97
N ALA A 185 17.26 -13.73 -6.51
CA ALA A 185 16.86 -15.02 -7.04
C ALA A 185 16.64 -14.77 -8.55
N VAL A 186 17.35 -15.53 -9.38
CA VAL A 186 17.05 -15.56 -10.80
C VAL A 186 15.64 -16.13 -10.90
N LEU A 187 14.67 -15.24 -11.11
CA LEU A 187 13.28 -15.65 -11.25
C LEU A 187 13.17 -16.71 -12.35
N SER A 188 12.51 -17.79 -12.06
CA SER A 188 12.14 -18.74 -13.09
C SER A 188 11.23 -18.03 -14.12
N ARG A 189 11.19 -18.53 -15.34
CA ARG A 189 10.30 -17.97 -16.37
C ARG A 189 8.84 -17.93 -15.90
N SER A 190 8.40 -18.90 -15.14
CA SER A 190 7.04 -18.99 -14.60
C SER A 190 6.77 -17.90 -13.54
N GLU A 191 7.72 -17.66 -12.64
CA GLU A 191 7.64 -16.56 -11.66
C GLU A 191 7.61 -15.19 -12.34
N SER A 192 8.45 -14.97 -13.35
CA SER A 192 8.46 -13.75 -14.13
C SER A 192 7.12 -13.51 -14.84
N ILE A 193 6.52 -14.54 -15.44
CA ILE A 193 5.18 -14.46 -16.06
C ILE A 193 4.13 -14.11 -15.01
N PHE A 194 4.15 -14.73 -13.85
CA PHE A 194 3.20 -14.42 -12.77
C PHE A 194 3.32 -12.97 -12.31
N GLN A 195 4.53 -12.47 -12.08
CA GLN A 195 4.76 -11.08 -11.67
C GLN A 195 4.25 -10.08 -12.70
N GLU A 196 4.58 -10.29 -13.98
CA GLU A 196 4.08 -9.42 -15.05
C GLU A 196 2.55 -9.52 -15.22
N PHE A 197 1.96 -10.69 -15.01
CA PHE A 197 0.50 -10.86 -14.97
C PHE A 197 -0.11 -10.01 -13.84
N ILE A 198 0.37 -10.13 -12.61
CA ILE A 198 -0.14 -9.35 -11.46
C ILE A 198 0.00 -7.85 -11.69
N LYS A 199 1.15 -7.39 -12.18
CA LYS A 199 1.37 -5.98 -12.55
C LYS A 199 0.36 -5.47 -13.59
N ASN A 200 0.05 -6.29 -14.59
CA ASN A 200 -0.99 -5.95 -15.56
C ASN A 200 -2.40 -5.97 -14.92
N VAL A 201 -2.69 -6.94 -14.04
CA VAL A 201 -3.96 -6.96 -13.30
C VAL A 201 -4.12 -5.69 -12.48
N GLU A 202 -3.14 -5.29 -11.68
CA GLU A 202 -3.16 -4.03 -10.90
C GLU A 202 -3.47 -2.80 -11.76
N LYS A 203 -2.92 -2.77 -12.97
CA LYS A 203 -3.10 -1.65 -13.89
C LYS A 203 -4.45 -1.62 -14.58
N TYR A 204 -5.02 -2.77 -14.91
CA TYR A 204 -6.14 -2.86 -15.84
C TYR A 204 -7.42 -3.49 -15.27
N PHE A 205 -7.43 -4.10 -14.07
CA PHE A 205 -8.57 -4.84 -13.50
C PHE A 205 -9.88 -4.04 -13.45
N ARG A 206 -9.82 -2.72 -13.32
CA ARG A 206 -11.01 -1.86 -13.32
C ARG A 206 -11.75 -1.89 -14.67
N LYS A 207 -11.01 -2.09 -15.77
CA LYS A 207 -11.55 -2.06 -17.13
C LYS A 207 -11.65 -3.44 -17.76
N GLU A 208 -10.70 -4.33 -17.47
CA GLU A 208 -10.51 -5.60 -18.15
C GLU A 208 -10.55 -6.77 -17.16
N ARG A 209 -11.39 -7.76 -17.48
CA ARG A 209 -11.55 -8.99 -16.67
C ARG A 209 -11.27 -10.26 -17.46
N SER A 210 -11.05 -10.16 -18.77
CA SER A 210 -10.75 -11.31 -19.62
C SER A 210 -9.30 -11.77 -19.45
N VAL A 211 -9.07 -13.04 -19.16
CA VAL A 211 -7.74 -13.64 -19.16
C VAL A 211 -7.04 -13.47 -20.52
N GLY A 212 -7.83 -13.46 -21.62
CA GLY A 212 -7.30 -13.22 -22.96
C GLY A 212 -6.57 -11.89 -23.09
N PHE A 213 -7.14 -10.80 -22.56
CA PHE A 213 -6.50 -9.49 -22.57
C PHE A 213 -5.11 -9.52 -21.90
N TYR A 214 -5.00 -10.18 -20.75
CA TYR A 214 -3.73 -10.28 -20.01
C TYR A 214 -2.72 -11.19 -20.72
N ALA A 215 -3.20 -12.25 -21.36
CA ALA A 215 -2.36 -13.13 -22.16
C ALA A 215 -1.78 -12.40 -23.38
N ASP A 216 -2.59 -11.62 -24.07
CA ASP A 216 -2.15 -10.79 -25.20
C ASP A 216 -1.09 -9.76 -24.79
N LYS A 217 -1.25 -9.13 -23.59
CA LYS A 217 -0.25 -8.21 -23.02
C LYS A 217 1.10 -8.86 -22.77
N LEU A 218 1.11 -10.17 -22.52
CA LEU A 218 2.33 -10.96 -22.23
C LEU A 218 2.83 -11.73 -23.46
N ASN A 219 2.18 -11.57 -24.63
CA ASN A 219 2.44 -12.34 -25.84
C ASN A 219 2.35 -13.87 -25.59
N LEU A 220 1.34 -14.28 -24.82
CA LEU A 220 1.06 -15.67 -24.46
C LEU A 220 -0.35 -16.08 -24.91
N THR A 221 -0.57 -17.40 -24.99
CA THR A 221 -1.96 -17.88 -25.16
C THR A 221 -2.68 -17.86 -23.81
N PRO A 222 -4.01 -17.62 -23.78
CA PRO A 222 -4.80 -17.65 -22.53
C PRO A 222 -4.68 -18.97 -21.78
N LYS A 223 -4.59 -20.10 -22.51
CA LYS A 223 -4.41 -21.43 -21.93
C LYS A 223 -3.06 -21.57 -21.23
N TYR A 224 -1.98 -21.13 -21.86
CA TYR A 224 -0.64 -21.20 -21.30
C TYR A 224 -0.52 -20.29 -20.06
N LEU A 225 -1.00 -19.04 -20.15
CA LEU A 225 -1.03 -18.12 -19.00
C LEU A 225 -1.79 -18.75 -17.82
N SER A 226 -3.01 -19.27 -18.05
CA SER A 226 -3.81 -19.90 -16.97
C SER A 226 -3.10 -21.08 -16.34
N THR A 227 -2.43 -21.91 -17.14
CA THR A 227 -1.64 -23.05 -16.63
C THR A 227 -0.48 -22.60 -15.75
N VAL A 228 0.29 -21.60 -16.21
CA VAL A 228 1.43 -21.06 -15.44
C VAL A 228 0.95 -20.47 -14.11
N ILE A 229 -0.10 -19.64 -14.13
CA ILE A 229 -0.64 -19.03 -12.91
C ILE A 229 -1.13 -20.08 -11.92
N GLN A 230 -1.85 -21.07 -12.40
CA GLN A 230 -2.37 -22.15 -11.54
C GLN A 230 -1.23 -23.00 -10.94
N GLN A 231 -0.20 -23.32 -11.71
CA GLN A 231 0.96 -24.05 -11.20
C GLN A 231 1.74 -23.27 -10.15
N GLN A 232 1.90 -21.95 -10.33
CA GLN A 232 2.64 -21.10 -9.40
C GLN A 232 1.87 -20.79 -8.12
N THR A 233 0.55 -20.66 -8.20
CA THR A 233 -0.24 -20.10 -7.09
C THR A 233 -1.32 -21.00 -6.53
N GLY A 234 -1.57 -22.14 -7.18
CA GLY A 234 -2.70 -23.02 -6.88
C GLY A 234 -4.08 -22.42 -7.22
N LYS A 235 -4.14 -21.22 -7.83
CA LYS A 235 -5.39 -20.49 -8.14
C LYS A 235 -5.48 -20.18 -9.63
N HIS A 236 -6.70 -20.05 -10.14
CA HIS A 236 -6.91 -19.64 -11.52
C HIS A 236 -6.58 -18.15 -11.74
N ALA A 237 -6.20 -17.80 -12.97
CA ALA A 237 -5.93 -16.39 -13.32
C ALA A 237 -7.15 -15.50 -13.09
N THR A 238 -8.36 -16.01 -13.33
CA THR A 238 -9.63 -15.31 -13.03
C THR A 238 -9.78 -14.97 -11.56
N ASP A 239 -9.36 -15.87 -10.65
CA ASP A 239 -9.49 -15.65 -9.21
C ASP A 239 -8.64 -14.44 -8.76
N TRP A 240 -7.49 -14.23 -9.39
CA TRP A 240 -6.65 -13.06 -9.13
C TRP A 240 -7.30 -11.76 -9.61
N ILE A 241 -7.84 -11.76 -10.84
CA ILE A 241 -8.55 -10.59 -11.39
C ILE A 241 -9.76 -10.24 -10.52
N ASP A 242 -10.53 -11.25 -10.12
CA ASP A 242 -11.70 -11.10 -9.27
C ASP A 242 -11.34 -10.57 -7.88
N LYS A 243 -10.22 -11.05 -7.28
CA LYS A 243 -9.74 -10.53 -6.00
C LYS A 243 -9.45 -9.04 -6.03
N TYR A 244 -8.73 -8.56 -7.07
CA TYR A 244 -8.43 -7.14 -7.22
C TYR A 244 -9.72 -6.33 -7.42
N THR A 245 -10.65 -6.83 -8.24
CA THR A 245 -11.94 -6.18 -8.48
C THR A 245 -12.78 -6.10 -7.21
N ILE A 246 -12.86 -7.18 -6.42
CA ILE A 246 -13.63 -7.22 -5.18
C ILE A 246 -13.00 -6.37 -4.09
N LEU A 247 -11.66 -6.38 -3.96
CA LEU A 247 -10.96 -5.54 -3.00
C LEU A 247 -11.21 -4.05 -3.28
N GLU A 248 -11.14 -3.65 -4.54
CA GLU A 248 -11.48 -2.29 -4.97
C GLU A 248 -12.93 -1.95 -4.67
N ALA A 249 -13.86 -2.86 -5.01
CA ALA A 249 -15.28 -2.66 -4.73
C ALA A 249 -15.55 -2.47 -3.23
N LYS A 250 -14.93 -3.27 -2.37
CA LYS A 250 -15.00 -3.13 -0.91
C LYS A 250 -14.51 -1.76 -0.44
N THR A 251 -13.34 -1.35 -0.95
CA THR A 251 -12.74 -0.05 -0.64
C THR A 251 -13.67 1.09 -1.06
N LEU A 252 -14.17 1.07 -2.30
CA LEU A 252 -15.09 2.11 -2.81
C LEU A 252 -16.41 2.16 -2.03
N LEU A 253 -16.96 1.00 -1.66
CA LEU A 253 -18.21 0.93 -0.88
C LEU A 253 -18.07 1.56 0.51
N LYS A 254 -16.90 1.44 1.15
CA LYS A 254 -16.65 1.92 2.51
C LYS A 254 -16.06 3.34 2.56
N SER A 255 -15.16 3.67 1.64
CA SER A 255 -14.38 4.91 1.70
C SER A 255 -14.79 5.98 0.69
N SER A 256 -15.92 5.81 -0.04
CA SER A 256 -16.39 6.82 -0.99
C SER A 256 -17.87 7.16 -0.84
N THR A 257 -18.23 8.36 -1.30
CA THR A 257 -19.62 8.83 -1.40
C THR A 257 -20.33 8.38 -2.69
N LEU A 258 -19.64 7.63 -3.56
CA LEU A 258 -20.18 7.16 -4.83
C LEU A 258 -21.40 6.27 -4.62
N SER A 259 -22.44 6.44 -5.43
CA SER A 259 -23.57 5.50 -5.45
C SER A 259 -23.11 4.12 -5.92
N ILE A 260 -23.85 3.07 -5.56
CA ILE A 260 -23.57 1.69 -6.01
C ILE A 260 -23.55 1.61 -7.54
N GLN A 261 -24.39 2.39 -8.20
CA GLN A 261 -24.42 2.48 -9.66
C GLN A 261 -23.13 3.12 -10.23
N GLN A 262 -22.65 4.20 -9.62
CA GLN A 262 -21.39 4.83 -10.02
C GLN A 262 -20.21 3.89 -9.82
N ILE A 263 -20.15 3.16 -8.69
CA ILE A 263 -19.11 2.13 -8.45
C ILE A 263 -19.17 1.03 -9.51
N ALA A 264 -20.37 0.57 -9.86
CA ALA A 264 -20.52 -0.43 -10.92
C ALA A 264 -19.95 0.06 -12.27
N TYR A 265 -20.19 1.31 -12.63
CA TYR A 265 -19.65 1.89 -13.86
C TYR A 265 -18.14 2.17 -13.78
N ASP A 266 -17.64 2.64 -12.64
CA ASP A 266 -16.19 2.86 -12.43
C ASP A 266 -15.39 1.55 -12.56
N LEU A 267 -16.00 0.44 -12.10
CA LEU A 267 -15.45 -0.91 -12.25
C LEU A 267 -15.85 -1.60 -13.56
N ASN A 268 -16.33 -0.84 -14.55
CA ASN A 268 -16.70 -1.33 -15.89
C ASN A 268 -17.71 -2.50 -15.90
N PHE A 269 -18.69 -2.48 -15.00
CA PHE A 269 -19.87 -3.37 -15.10
C PHE A 269 -20.95 -2.72 -15.96
N SER A 270 -21.56 -3.52 -16.82
CA SER A 270 -22.63 -3.06 -17.73
C SER A 270 -23.86 -2.52 -16.99
N THR A 271 -24.16 -3.06 -15.81
CA THR A 271 -25.29 -2.64 -14.98
C THR A 271 -24.97 -2.78 -13.49
N GLN A 272 -25.67 -1.99 -12.64
CA GLN A 272 -25.62 -2.15 -11.20
C GLN A 272 -26.04 -3.56 -10.74
N SER A 273 -27.03 -4.16 -11.41
CA SER A 273 -27.51 -5.51 -11.09
C SER A 273 -26.45 -6.58 -11.35
N HIS A 274 -25.69 -6.44 -12.44
CA HIS A 274 -24.59 -7.33 -12.74
C HIS A 274 -23.47 -7.21 -11.67
N PHE A 275 -23.09 -5.98 -11.33
CA PHE A 275 -22.15 -5.72 -10.23
C PHE A 275 -22.65 -6.31 -8.91
N GLY A 276 -23.93 -6.09 -8.56
CA GLY A 276 -24.52 -6.59 -7.31
C GLY A 276 -24.45 -8.10 -7.19
N ARG A 277 -24.75 -8.84 -8.27
CA ARG A 277 -24.66 -10.30 -8.33
C ARG A 277 -23.19 -10.77 -8.22
N TYR A 278 -22.31 -10.16 -8.98
CA TYR A 278 -20.88 -10.46 -8.95
C TYR A 278 -20.30 -10.26 -7.54
N PHE A 279 -20.55 -9.11 -6.91
CA PHE A 279 -20.08 -8.81 -5.57
C PHE A 279 -20.63 -9.79 -4.53
N ARG A 280 -21.93 -10.11 -4.60
CA ARG A 280 -22.56 -11.08 -3.69
C ARG A 280 -21.99 -12.48 -3.84
N ASN A 281 -21.71 -12.93 -5.06
CA ASN A 281 -21.12 -14.26 -5.29
C ASN A 281 -19.73 -14.39 -4.65
N HIS A 282 -18.93 -13.31 -4.59
CA HIS A 282 -17.58 -13.33 -4.05
C HIS A 282 -17.50 -12.96 -2.55
N THR A 283 -18.51 -12.27 -2.00
CA THR A 283 -18.47 -11.77 -0.62
C THR A 283 -19.55 -12.34 0.29
N GLY A 284 -20.54 -13.04 -0.28
CA GLY A 284 -21.70 -13.55 0.45
C GLY A 284 -22.79 -12.51 0.72
N MET A 285 -22.55 -11.20 0.52
CA MET A 285 -23.49 -10.14 0.83
C MET A 285 -23.66 -9.13 -0.30
N SER A 286 -24.80 -8.41 -0.32
CA SER A 286 -25.01 -7.39 -1.35
C SER A 286 -24.12 -6.15 -1.09
N PRO A 287 -23.79 -5.36 -2.15
CA PRO A 287 -23.04 -4.11 -1.99
C PRO A 287 -23.66 -3.13 -1.00
N LYS A 288 -25.01 -3.05 -0.97
CA LYS A 288 -25.74 -2.18 -0.03
C LYS A 288 -25.58 -2.65 1.42
N LEU A 289 -25.66 -3.95 1.66
CA LEU A 289 -25.47 -4.52 2.99
C LEU A 289 -24.03 -4.31 3.46
N TYR A 290 -23.06 -4.56 2.59
CA TYR A 290 -21.63 -4.35 2.89
C TYR A 290 -21.30 -2.88 3.20
N ARG A 291 -21.91 -1.92 2.48
CA ARG A 291 -21.72 -0.49 2.76
C ARG A 291 -22.19 -0.09 4.16
N ASN A 292 -23.26 -0.71 4.64
CA ASN A 292 -23.93 -0.33 5.89
C ASN A 292 -23.47 -1.19 7.10
N SER A 293 -22.66 -2.24 6.87
CA SER A 293 -22.03 -3.03 7.93
C SER A 293 -20.83 -2.31 8.50
#